data_45a440baaf67f482c7571de4e01ab984
#
_entry.id   45a440baaf67f482c7571de4e01ab984
#
_cell.length_a   1.000
_cell.length_b   1.000
_cell.length_c   1.000
_cell.angle_alpha   90.00
_cell.angle_beta   90.00
_cell.angle_gamma   90.00
#
_symmetry.space_group_name_H-M   'P 1'
#
loop_
_entity.id
_entity.type
_entity.pdbx_description
1 polymer ?
#
loop_
_entity_poly.entity_id
_entity_poly.type
_entity_poly.pdbx_seq_one_letter_code
_entity_poly.pdbx_strand_id
1 'polypeptide(L)'
;MKYPAFLLLLMVLLTGGRVLAQSAAPPLTLAEVIAQALAHSAAGQQTVTNRETGYWAWRGYQANYRPQLGLAGTLPNFSRVITPVVQPDGTTDFRAVRINNSNLALTLSQNIGPTGAQVFVGAEVQRFDDFNGNLKRYNNQPFTLGIVQPLGQFNGLKWARAIEPLRYQESARSYVEERETVAQRVTELYFDVLLQQVNAAVAGQNAEATAELLRIGRERFALGRLSQSDLLQLELNLLDAQQARNQARLDAEIAAVALQAYTGQPAAEGPLALAVPAPAPQPAVLPTQALAEARQYRSTTLALRRRLLQAERDVAHARGTTGFQASLTANLGYVNQAAVFADTYLNLQNQQQVRLAFALPLVDWGRRQAIVKTAELIRDQTRHDVAQETQSFEQTVLTQAGQQPALAEQIQLAGRADSLAQRRYDIARATYLLGRISLTDLTLASVAKDGARRGYIYALRAGWVAYYRLRALTLFDFENQTPLLK
;
A
#
# COMPACT_ATOMS: atom_id res chain seq x y z
N MET A 1 41.94 -52.38 -29.54
CA MET A 1 42.98 -51.69 -30.34
C MET A 1 42.33 -50.88 -31.45
N LYS A 2 42.70 -49.60 -31.51
CA LYS A 2 42.57 -48.68 -32.66
C LYS A 2 41.26 -47.95 -32.92
N TYR A 3 41.20 -46.71 -32.34
CA TYR A 3 40.69 -45.42 -32.83
C TYR A 3 39.29 -45.26 -33.44
N PRO A 4 38.50 -44.42 -32.79
CA PRO A 4 37.68 -43.43 -33.48
C PRO A 4 37.82 -42.04 -32.84
N ALA A 5 38.95 -41.36 -33.04
CA ALA A 5 39.16 -39.97 -32.62
C ALA A 5 39.07 -38.96 -33.78
N PHE A 6 38.66 -39.40 -34.99
CA PHE A 6 38.68 -38.55 -36.19
C PHE A 6 37.28 -38.11 -36.69
N LEU A 7 36.19 -38.58 -36.05
CA LEU A 7 34.83 -38.25 -36.48
C LEU A 7 34.17 -37.15 -35.63
N LEU A 8 34.83 -36.67 -34.56
CA LEU A 8 34.35 -35.61 -33.67
C LEU A 8 34.83 -34.20 -34.06
N LEU A 9 35.77 -34.07 -34.99
CA LEU A 9 36.34 -32.78 -35.40
C LEU A 9 35.64 -32.15 -36.62
N LEU A 10 34.72 -32.88 -37.31
CA LEU A 10 34.03 -32.38 -38.50
C LEU A 10 32.61 -31.88 -38.21
N MET A 11 32.10 -32.00 -36.96
CA MET A 11 30.74 -31.57 -36.58
C MET A 11 30.70 -30.19 -35.90
N VAL A 12 31.85 -29.55 -35.67
CA VAL A 12 31.94 -28.23 -34.99
C VAL A 12 31.98 -27.03 -35.97
N LEU A 13 32.09 -27.29 -37.26
CA LEU A 13 32.25 -26.23 -38.29
C LEU A 13 30.98 -25.88 -39.08
N LEU A 14 29.79 -26.40 -38.68
CA LEU A 14 28.50 -26.12 -39.33
C LEU A 14 27.48 -25.41 -38.43
N THR A 15 27.86 -24.91 -37.26
CA THR A 15 27.06 -23.91 -36.56
C THR A 15 27.32 -22.52 -37.16
N GLY A 16 26.90 -22.36 -38.42
CA GLY A 16 26.76 -21.03 -39.00
C GLY A 16 25.98 -20.15 -38.05
N GLY A 17 26.67 -19.15 -37.50
CA GLY A 17 26.06 -18.14 -36.66
C GLY A 17 24.86 -17.53 -37.36
N ARG A 18 23.64 -17.94 -36.98
CA ARG A 18 22.49 -17.11 -37.21
C ARG A 18 22.72 -15.86 -36.38
N VAL A 19 23.25 -14.83 -37.03
CA VAL A 19 23.07 -13.45 -36.58
C VAL A 19 21.55 -13.26 -36.58
N LEU A 20 20.94 -13.52 -35.45
CA LEU A 20 19.58 -13.07 -35.17
C LEU A 20 19.68 -11.54 -35.29
N ALA A 21 19.25 -11.02 -36.44
CA ALA A 21 18.89 -9.61 -36.50
C ALA A 21 17.97 -9.36 -35.30
N GLN A 22 18.48 -8.62 -34.32
CA GLN A 22 17.64 -8.14 -33.20
C GLN A 22 16.55 -7.30 -33.86
N SER A 23 15.41 -7.95 -34.13
CA SER A 23 14.16 -7.26 -34.45
C SER A 23 13.96 -6.26 -33.31
N ALA A 24 13.98 -4.97 -33.64
CA ALA A 24 13.70 -3.94 -32.64
C ALA A 24 12.38 -4.32 -31.94
N ALA A 25 12.44 -4.53 -30.65
CA ALA A 25 11.25 -4.88 -29.86
C ALA A 25 10.17 -3.83 -30.15
N PRO A 26 8.90 -4.24 -30.30
CA PRO A 26 7.83 -3.28 -30.53
C PRO A 26 7.79 -2.25 -29.40
N PRO A 27 7.46 -0.99 -29.68
CA PRO A 27 7.42 0.04 -28.67
C PRO A 27 6.39 -0.32 -27.59
N LEU A 28 6.79 -0.21 -26.33
CA LEU A 28 5.93 -0.55 -25.19
C LEU A 28 4.75 0.43 -25.08
N THR A 29 3.57 -0.11 -24.91
CA THR A 29 2.33 0.67 -24.68
C THR A 29 2.18 1.05 -23.21
N LEU A 30 1.41 2.11 -22.93
CA LEU A 30 1.11 2.54 -21.55
C LEU A 30 0.46 1.42 -20.73
N ALA A 31 -0.46 0.65 -21.31
CA ALA A 31 -1.16 -0.43 -20.64
C ALA A 31 -0.19 -1.58 -20.23
N GLU A 32 0.76 -1.93 -21.09
CA GLU A 32 1.78 -2.95 -20.80
C GLU A 32 2.69 -2.51 -19.66
N VAL A 33 3.15 -1.24 -19.66
CA VAL A 33 4.02 -0.72 -18.60
C VAL A 33 3.28 -0.65 -17.26
N ILE A 34 1.99 -0.28 -17.26
CA ILE A 34 1.15 -0.32 -16.04
C ILE A 34 1.01 -1.77 -15.54
N ALA A 35 0.73 -2.72 -16.43
CA ALA A 35 0.61 -4.13 -16.04
C ALA A 35 1.91 -4.68 -15.45
N GLN A 36 3.06 -4.34 -16.04
CA GLN A 36 4.38 -4.70 -15.53
C GLN A 36 4.64 -4.09 -14.13
N ALA A 37 4.34 -2.81 -13.95
CA ALA A 37 4.51 -2.14 -12.67
C ALA A 37 3.63 -2.76 -11.57
N LEU A 38 2.38 -3.07 -11.87
CA LEU A 38 1.48 -3.73 -10.93
C LEU A 38 1.97 -5.14 -10.53
N ALA A 39 2.67 -5.84 -11.42
CA ALA A 39 3.20 -7.18 -11.17
C ALA A 39 4.55 -7.16 -10.44
N HIS A 40 5.45 -6.26 -10.80
CA HIS A 40 6.87 -6.34 -10.44
C HIS A 40 7.37 -5.18 -9.59
N SER A 41 6.72 -4.01 -9.59
CA SER A 41 7.19 -2.87 -8.80
C SER A 41 7.02 -3.12 -7.29
N ALA A 42 7.89 -2.49 -6.49
CA ALA A 42 7.77 -2.51 -5.03
C ALA A 42 6.40 -1.96 -4.58
N ALA A 43 5.91 -0.89 -5.23
CA ALA A 43 4.59 -0.33 -4.96
C ALA A 43 3.46 -1.33 -5.28
N GLY A 44 3.52 -2.01 -6.44
CA GLY A 44 2.55 -3.05 -6.82
C GLY A 44 2.53 -4.22 -5.82
N GLN A 45 3.69 -4.72 -5.41
CA GLN A 45 3.82 -5.78 -4.41
C GLN A 45 3.31 -5.34 -3.03
N GLN A 46 3.56 -4.10 -2.64
CA GLN A 46 3.06 -3.53 -1.39
C GLN A 46 1.53 -3.51 -1.34
N THR A 47 0.85 -3.19 -2.45
CA THR A 47 -0.62 -3.22 -2.49
C THR A 47 -1.17 -4.61 -2.19
N VAL A 48 -0.55 -5.66 -2.74
CA VAL A 48 -0.91 -7.05 -2.48
C VAL A 48 -0.65 -7.41 -1.02
N THR A 49 0.53 -7.03 -0.49
CA THR A 49 0.89 -7.28 0.92
C THR A 49 -0.08 -6.58 1.88
N ASN A 50 -0.48 -5.34 1.60
CA ASN A 50 -1.46 -4.61 2.40
C ASN A 50 -2.82 -5.32 2.43
N ARG A 51 -3.29 -5.81 1.28
CA ARG A 51 -4.53 -6.58 1.18
C ARG A 51 -4.46 -7.88 2.00
N GLU A 52 -3.38 -8.64 1.85
CA GLU A 52 -3.18 -9.89 2.61
C GLU A 52 -3.09 -9.63 4.11
N THR A 53 -2.40 -8.56 4.52
CA THR A 53 -2.35 -8.13 5.92
C THR A 53 -3.74 -7.84 6.47
N GLY A 54 -4.58 -7.12 5.71
CA GLY A 54 -5.97 -6.85 6.07
C GLY A 54 -6.81 -8.14 6.18
N TYR A 55 -6.63 -9.07 5.25
CA TYR A 55 -7.30 -10.37 5.27
C TYR A 55 -6.91 -11.21 6.49
N TRP A 56 -5.62 -11.33 6.81
CA TRP A 56 -5.18 -12.11 7.96
C TRP A 56 -5.55 -11.45 9.29
N ALA A 57 -5.54 -10.13 9.37
CA ALA A 57 -6.06 -9.40 10.52
C ALA A 57 -7.56 -9.69 10.74
N TRP A 58 -8.36 -9.71 9.68
CA TRP A 58 -9.76 -10.09 9.72
C TRP A 58 -9.96 -11.54 10.15
N ARG A 59 -9.15 -12.48 9.64
CA ARG A 59 -9.18 -13.88 10.04
C ARG A 59 -8.83 -14.05 11.52
N GLY A 60 -7.82 -13.32 12.01
CA GLY A 60 -7.46 -13.29 13.44
C GLY A 60 -8.60 -12.76 14.30
N TYR A 61 -9.25 -11.67 13.87
CA TYR A 61 -10.44 -11.15 14.55
C TYR A 61 -11.57 -12.18 14.61
N GLN A 62 -11.89 -12.83 13.51
CA GLN A 62 -12.94 -13.88 13.49
C GLN A 62 -12.62 -15.06 14.43
N ALA A 63 -11.34 -15.42 14.54
CA ALA A 63 -10.90 -16.49 15.41
C ALA A 63 -11.18 -16.21 16.89
N ASN A 64 -11.18 -14.93 17.33
CA ASN A 64 -11.48 -14.55 18.71
C ASN A 64 -12.91 -14.94 19.16
N TYR A 65 -13.82 -15.21 18.22
CA TYR A 65 -15.19 -15.64 18.49
C TYR A 65 -15.38 -17.14 18.30
N ARG A 66 -14.33 -17.90 18.08
CA ARG A 66 -14.36 -19.36 18.00
C ARG A 66 -13.79 -19.98 19.27
N PRO A 67 -14.18 -21.21 19.61
CA PRO A 67 -13.56 -21.92 20.73
C PRO A 67 -12.04 -22.02 20.55
N GLN A 68 -11.30 -21.68 21.61
CA GLN A 68 -9.84 -21.75 21.65
C GLN A 68 -9.42 -22.85 22.63
N LEU A 69 -8.67 -23.84 22.16
CA LEU A 69 -8.06 -24.87 23.00
C LEU A 69 -6.62 -24.50 23.26
N GLY A 70 -6.28 -24.33 24.51
CA GLY A 70 -4.93 -23.99 24.97
C GLY A 70 -4.40 -24.98 25.98
N LEU A 71 -3.12 -25.32 25.89
CA LEU A 71 -2.38 -26.05 26.90
C LEU A 71 -1.37 -25.10 27.52
N ALA A 72 -1.45 -24.93 28.84
CA ALA A 72 -0.54 -24.09 29.60
C ALA A 72 0.00 -24.86 30.79
N GLY A 73 1.22 -24.56 31.22
CA GLY A 73 1.79 -25.23 32.38
C GLY A 73 3.14 -24.68 32.77
N THR A 74 3.58 -25.06 33.96
CA THR A 74 4.91 -24.76 34.49
C THR A 74 5.58 -26.09 34.87
N LEU A 75 6.53 -26.55 34.07
CA LEU A 75 7.19 -27.86 34.16
C LEU A 75 8.69 -27.76 33.82
N PRO A 76 9.62 -27.98 34.78
CA PRO A 76 9.42 -28.08 36.22
C PRO A 76 9.23 -26.69 36.86
N ASN A 77 8.65 -26.68 38.08
CA ASN A 77 8.65 -25.48 38.94
C ASN A 77 9.32 -25.82 40.26
N PHE A 78 10.64 -26.00 40.18
CA PHE A 78 11.49 -26.35 41.34
C PHE A 78 11.96 -25.08 42.05
N SER A 79 11.80 -25.06 43.37
CA SER A 79 12.35 -24.00 44.20
C SER A 79 13.09 -24.57 45.41
N ARG A 80 14.21 -23.92 45.76
CA ARG A 80 14.93 -24.14 47.00
C ARG A 80 15.13 -22.79 47.65
N VAL A 81 14.37 -22.54 48.72
CA VAL A 81 14.31 -21.24 49.40
C VAL A 81 14.42 -21.48 50.91
N ILE A 82 15.06 -20.57 51.61
CA ILE A 82 15.01 -20.52 53.09
C ILE A 82 13.81 -19.66 53.45
N THR A 83 12.81 -20.25 54.10
CA THR A 83 11.57 -19.57 54.53
C THR A 83 11.41 -19.61 56.03
N PRO A 84 10.88 -18.57 56.67
CA PRO A 84 10.47 -18.62 58.06
C PRO A 84 9.27 -19.56 58.22
N VAL A 85 9.42 -20.56 59.07
CA VAL A 85 8.34 -21.53 59.39
C VAL A 85 8.02 -21.39 60.87
N VAL A 86 6.77 -21.08 61.17
CA VAL A 86 6.28 -21.03 62.56
C VAL A 86 6.14 -22.46 63.08
N GLN A 87 6.81 -22.75 64.18
CA GLN A 87 6.78 -24.05 64.84
C GLN A 87 5.51 -24.20 65.72
N PRO A 88 5.11 -25.40 66.10
CA PRO A 88 3.91 -25.59 66.97
C PRO A 88 3.99 -24.90 68.33
N ASP A 89 5.21 -24.59 68.82
CA ASP A 89 5.47 -23.83 70.03
C ASP A 89 5.39 -22.29 69.87
N GLY A 90 5.07 -21.80 68.63
CA GLY A 90 5.01 -20.39 68.32
C GLY A 90 6.33 -19.73 67.92
N THR A 91 7.46 -20.45 67.99
CA THR A 91 8.75 -19.94 67.55
C THR A 91 8.86 -19.97 66.03
N THR A 92 9.67 -19.06 65.46
CA THR A 92 9.94 -19.02 64.03
C THR A 92 11.35 -19.53 63.74
N ASP A 93 11.45 -20.60 62.94
CA ASP A 93 12.70 -21.17 62.50
C ASP A 93 12.88 -21.00 61.00
N PHE A 94 14.12 -20.74 60.55
CA PHE A 94 14.42 -20.58 59.12
C PHE A 94 14.84 -21.93 58.53
N ARG A 95 13.91 -22.51 57.73
CA ARG A 95 14.17 -23.84 57.13
C ARG A 95 14.33 -23.74 55.62
N ALA A 96 15.26 -24.52 55.07
CA ALA A 96 15.41 -24.71 53.64
C ALA A 96 14.24 -25.57 53.13
N VAL A 97 13.31 -24.97 52.39
CA VAL A 97 12.22 -25.66 51.72
C VAL A 97 12.68 -26.01 50.31
N ARG A 98 12.56 -27.27 49.93
CA ARG A 98 12.88 -27.79 48.58
C ARG A 98 11.61 -28.41 48.03
N ILE A 99 11.00 -27.74 47.09
CA ILE A 99 9.75 -28.22 46.50
C ILE A 99 9.78 -28.12 44.96
N ASN A 100 9.05 -29.02 44.33
CA ASN A 100 8.63 -28.86 42.93
C ASN A 100 7.11 -28.80 42.93
N ASN A 101 6.56 -27.70 42.33
CA ASN A 101 5.14 -27.48 42.23
C ASN A 101 4.77 -27.29 40.77
N SER A 102 4.82 -28.34 39.98
CA SER A 102 4.55 -28.34 38.53
C SER A 102 3.07 -28.46 38.28
N ASN A 103 2.58 -27.71 37.30
CA ASN A 103 1.18 -27.79 36.85
C ASN A 103 1.06 -27.86 35.32
N LEU A 104 -0.03 -28.46 34.85
CA LEU A 104 -0.41 -28.54 33.48
C LEU A 104 -1.94 -28.39 33.36
N ALA A 105 -2.40 -27.41 32.57
CA ALA A 105 -3.81 -27.10 32.36
C ALA A 105 -4.15 -27.13 30.89
N LEU A 106 -5.20 -27.86 30.52
CA LEU A 106 -5.82 -27.87 29.20
C LEU A 106 -7.15 -27.14 29.32
N THR A 107 -7.34 -26.07 28.55
CA THR A 107 -8.53 -25.23 28.61
C THR A 107 -9.12 -24.96 27.24
N LEU A 108 -10.40 -25.25 27.06
CA LEU A 108 -11.22 -24.82 25.93
C LEU A 108 -12.02 -23.60 26.36
N SER A 109 -11.78 -22.45 25.75
CA SER A 109 -12.46 -21.19 26.08
C SER A 109 -13.18 -20.59 24.90
N GLN A 110 -14.32 -19.93 25.18
CA GLN A 110 -15.15 -19.23 24.18
C GLN A 110 -15.56 -17.87 24.70
N ASN A 111 -15.29 -16.84 23.90
CA ASN A 111 -15.73 -15.48 24.19
C ASN A 111 -17.17 -15.24 23.71
N ILE A 112 -17.97 -14.56 24.53
CA ILE A 112 -19.35 -14.15 24.22
C ILE A 112 -19.38 -12.65 23.92
N GLY A 113 -19.43 -12.28 22.63
CA GLY A 113 -19.31 -10.89 22.18
C GLY A 113 -20.28 -9.89 22.80
N PRO A 114 -21.61 -10.15 22.88
CA PRO A 114 -22.59 -9.19 23.40
C PRO A 114 -22.35 -8.80 24.85
N THR A 115 -22.01 -9.74 25.72
CA THR A 115 -21.83 -9.54 27.15
C THR A 115 -20.38 -9.30 27.56
N GLY A 116 -19.43 -9.71 26.72
CA GLY A 116 -18.00 -9.72 27.06
C GLY A 116 -17.61 -10.88 27.98
N ALA A 117 -18.52 -11.83 28.23
CA ALA A 117 -18.24 -13.02 29.04
C ALA A 117 -17.28 -13.98 28.32
N GLN A 118 -16.59 -14.79 29.12
CA GLN A 118 -15.85 -15.94 28.65
C GLN A 118 -16.35 -17.19 29.36
N VAL A 119 -16.76 -18.19 28.57
CA VAL A 119 -17.09 -19.53 29.07
C VAL A 119 -15.90 -20.42 28.79
N PHE A 120 -15.58 -21.31 29.74
CA PHE A 120 -14.47 -22.25 29.58
C PHE A 120 -14.78 -23.62 30.15
N VAL A 121 -14.17 -24.63 29.55
CA VAL A 121 -14.10 -26.00 30.05
C VAL A 121 -12.62 -26.34 30.15
N GLY A 122 -12.19 -26.88 31.28
CA GLY A 122 -10.79 -27.18 31.50
C GLY A 122 -10.54 -28.45 32.30
N ALA A 123 -9.33 -28.94 32.20
CA ALA A 123 -8.73 -29.96 33.06
C ALA A 123 -7.38 -29.49 33.51
N GLU A 124 -7.04 -29.67 34.79
CA GLU A 124 -5.76 -29.28 35.36
C GLU A 124 -5.21 -30.40 36.21
N VAL A 125 -3.90 -30.64 36.10
CA VAL A 125 -3.15 -31.52 36.98
C VAL A 125 -1.98 -30.76 37.56
N GLN A 126 -1.84 -30.86 38.85
CA GLN A 126 -0.73 -30.32 39.62
C GLN A 126 0.05 -31.47 40.24
N ARG A 127 1.36 -31.45 40.13
CA ARG A 127 2.28 -32.35 40.84
C ARG A 127 3.07 -31.55 41.84
N PHE A 128 2.98 -31.97 43.10
CA PHE A 128 3.71 -31.40 44.20
C PHE A 128 4.70 -32.44 44.76
N ASP A 129 5.99 -32.13 44.74
CA ASP A 129 7.04 -32.92 45.39
C ASP A 129 7.66 -32.06 46.51
N ASP A 130 7.67 -32.56 47.74
CA ASP A 130 8.43 -32.02 48.84
C ASP A 130 9.65 -32.92 49.06
N PHE A 131 10.83 -32.42 48.70
CA PHE A 131 12.08 -33.19 48.82
C PHE A 131 12.62 -33.22 50.23
N ASN A 132 12.14 -32.41 51.15
CA ASN A 132 12.53 -32.46 52.57
C ASN A 132 11.73 -33.53 53.33
N GLY A 133 10.42 -33.57 53.05
CA GLY A 133 9.49 -34.54 53.66
C GLY A 133 9.36 -35.85 52.85
N ASN A 134 10.08 -36.00 51.72
CA ASN A 134 9.92 -37.10 50.77
C ASN A 134 8.47 -37.40 50.41
N LEU A 135 7.69 -36.30 50.24
CA LEU A 135 6.27 -36.36 49.95
C LEU A 135 6.01 -36.06 48.49
N LYS A 136 5.27 -36.92 47.80
CA LYS A 136 4.79 -36.71 46.43
C LYS A 136 3.27 -36.77 46.42
N ARG A 137 2.63 -35.76 45.83
CA ARG A 137 1.18 -35.70 45.68
C ARG A 137 0.80 -35.15 44.31
N TYR A 138 -0.33 -35.61 43.85
CA TYR A 138 -1.00 -35.05 42.68
C TYR A 138 -2.34 -34.45 43.10
N ASN A 139 -2.65 -33.24 42.61
CA ASN A 139 -3.95 -32.63 42.67
C ASN A 139 -4.49 -32.57 41.23
N ASN A 140 -5.59 -33.22 40.99
CA ASN A 140 -6.16 -33.35 39.65
C ASN A 140 -7.59 -32.79 39.64
N GLN A 141 -7.82 -31.89 38.69
CA GLN A 141 -9.16 -31.37 38.35
C GLN A 141 -9.50 -31.87 36.93
N PRO A 142 -10.01 -33.09 36.76
CA PRO A 142 -10.21 -33.69 35.45
C PRO A 142 -11.27 -32.99 34.62
N PHE A 143 -12.14 -32.21 35.26
CA PHE A 143 -13.17 -31.44 34.59
C PHE A 143 -13.54 -30.21 35.41
N THR A 144 -13.52 -29.05 34.79
CA THR A 144 -14.03 -27.78 35.29
C THR A 144 -14.79 -27.04 34.21
N LEU A 145 -16.02 -26.63 34.47
CA LEU A 145 -16.82 -25.73 33.62
C LEU A 145 -16.93 -24.40 34.35
N GLY A 146 -16.63 -23.31 33.66
CA GLY A 146 -16.73 -22.00 34.29
C GLY A 146 -17.14 -20.88 33.34
N ILE A 147 -17.53 -19.76 33.94
CA ILE A 147 -17.84 -18.52 33.26
C ILE A 147 -17.17 -17.37 34.01
N VAL A 148 -16.62 -16.43 33.25
CA VAL A 148 -16.15 -15.14 33.73
C VAL A 148 -16.99 -14.07 33.04
N GLN A 149 -17.79 -13.33 33.82
CA GLN A 149 -18.65 -12.26 33.30
C GLN A 149 -18.22 -10.91 33.86
N PRO A 150 -17.61 -10.01 33.02
CA PRO A 150 -17.38 -8.63 33.42
C PRO A 150 -18.74 -7.88 33.56
N LEU A 151 -18.88 -7.09 34.63
CA LEU A 151 -20.05 -6.30 34.92
C LEU A 151 -19.66 -4.82 35.04
N GLY A 152 -20.34 -3.95 34.33
CA GLY A 152 -20.06 -2.50 34.34
C GLY A 152 -18.71 -2.10 33.71
N GLN A 153 -17.96 -3.05 33.13
CA GLN A 153 -16.70 -2.81 32.50
C GLN A 153 -16.83 -2.55 30.99
N PHE A 154 -15.77 -2.05 30.39
CA PHE A 154 -15.69 -1.88 28.94
C PHE A 154 -15.70 -3.24 28.22
N ASN A 155 -16.65 -3.39 27.28
CA ASN A 155 -16.72 -4.58 26.44
C ASN A 155 -16.03 -4.33 25.08
N GLY A 156 -14.76 -4.68 24.97
CA GLY A 156 -13.98 -4.53 23.73
C GLY A 156 -14.51 -5.38 22.58
N LEU A 157 -15.10 -6.55 22.84
CA LEU A 157 -15.62 -7.45 21.81
C LEU A 157 -16.84 -6.84 21.08
N LYS A 158 -17.70 -6.13 21.82
CA LYS A 158 -18.84 -5.41 21.23
C LYS A 158 -18.37 -4.35 20.21
N TRP A 159 -17.36 -3.56 20.57
CA TRP A 159 -16.81 -2.53 19.72
C TRP A 159 -16.04 -3.10 18.54
N ALA A 160 -15.24 -4.16 18.76
CA ALA A 160 -14.53 -4.86 17.70
C ALA A 160 -15.52 -5.41 16.64
N ARG A 161 -16.68 -5.90 17.05
CA ARG A 161 -17.75 -6.37 16.14
C ARG A 161 -18.28 -5.26 15.22
N ALA A 162 -18.27 -4.01 15.65
CA ALA A 162 -18.69 -2.87 14.84
C ALA A 162 -17.55 -2.31 13.97
N ILE A 163 -16.31 -2.37 14.44
CA ILE A 163 -15.15 -1.71 13.82
C ILE A 163 -14.43 -2.63 12.84
N GLU A 164 -14.17 -3.88 13.19
CA GLU A 164 -13.31 -4.76 12.36
C GLU A 164 -13.90 -5.11 10.98
N PRO A 165 -15.23 -5.29 10.80
CA PRO A 165 -15.78 -5.44 9.46
C PRO A 165 -15.55 -4.23 8.56
N LEU A 166 -15.62 -3.01 9.12
CA LEU A 166 -15.33 -1.78 8.38
C LEU A 166 -13.86 -1.71 7.99
N ARG A 167 -12.95 -2.08 8.89
CA ARG A 167 -11.51 -2.13 8.62
C ARG A 167 -11.17 -3.10 7.49
N TYR A 168 -11.81 -4.27 7.48
CA TYR A 168 -11.61 -5.24 6.41
C TYR A 168 -12.14 -4.73 5.06
N GLN A 169 -13.34 -4.15 5.03
CA GLN A 169 -13.90 -3.55 3.82
C GLN A 169 -13.06 -2.36 3.33
N GLU A 170 -12.58 -1.52 4.24
CA GLU A 170 -11.64 -0.43 3.95
C GLU A 170 -10.38 -0.95 3.28
N SER A 171 -9.75 -1.99 3.85
CA SER A 171 -8.54 -2.62 3.28
C SER A 171 -8.78 -3.18 1.88
N ALA A 172 -9.93 -3.83 1.63
CA ALA A 172 -10.29 -4.34 0.32
C ALA A 172 -10.46 -3.22 -0.72
N ARG A 173 -11.04 -2.08 -0.33
CA ARG A 173 -11.19 -0.91 -1.20
C ARG A 173 -9.86 -0.19 -1.43
N SER A 174 -9.04 -0.02 -0.38
CA SER A 174 -7.71 0.56 -0.47
C SER A 174 -6.81 -0.19 -1.45
N TYR A 175 -6.92 -1.51 -1.52
CA TYR A 175 -6.20 -2.30 -2.51
C TYR A 175 -6.47 -1.84 -3.94
N VAL A 176 -7.73 -1.58 -4.30
CA VAL A 176 -8.09 -1.10 -5.64
C VAL A 176 -7.63 0.35 -5.85
N GLU A 177 -7.78 1.21 -4.85
CA GLU A 177 -7.28 2.60 -4.88
C GLU A 177 -5.78 2.66 -5.10
N GLU A 178 -5.01 1.86 -4.35
CA GLU A 178 -3.56 1.80 -4.45
C GLU A 178 -3.12 1.35 -5.85
N ARG A 179 -3.82 0.38 -6.47
CA ARG A 179 -3.55 -0.05 -7.85
C ARG A 179 -3.77 1.08 -8.87
N GLU A 180 -4.87 1.83 -8.75
CA GLU A 180 -5.13 2.98 -9.61
C GLU A 180 -4.10 4.10 -9.37
N THR A 181 -3.64 4.28 -8.13
CA THR A 181 -2.57 5.23 -7.79
C THR A 181 -1.22 4.81 -8.41
N VAL A 182 -0.89 3.51 -8.40
CA VAL A 182 0.29 2.98 -9.10
C VAL A 182 0.15 3.23 -10.61
N ALA A 183 -1.02 2.98 -11.20
CA ALA A 183 -1.26 3.24 -12.61
C ALA A 183 -1.11 4.74 -12.95
N GLN A 184 -1.63 5.63 -12.10
CA GLN A 184 -1.42 7.07 -12.26
C GLN A 184 0.07 7.44 -12.22
N ARG A 185 0.82 6.92 -11.25
CA ARG A 185 2.25 7.23 -11.12
C ARG A 185 3.08 6.71 -12.31
N VAL A 186 2.79 5.50 -12.77
CA VAL A 186 3.39 4.92 -13.97
C VAL A 186 3.08 5.80 -15.20
N THR A 187 1.83 6.27 -15.31
CA THR A 187 1.43 7.17 -16.39
C THR A 187 2.24 8.46 -16.40
N GLU A 188 2.46 9.06 -15.23
CA GLU A 188 3.32 10.26 -15.10
C GLU A 188 4.73 9.98 -15.61
N LEU A 189 5.37 8.89 -15.14
CA LEU A 189 6.74 8.50 -15.53
C LEU A 189 6.81 8.11 -17.02
N TYR A 190 5.81 7.42 -17.54
CA TYR A 190 5.72 7.06 -18.95
C TYR A 190 5.74 8.29 -19.86
N PHE A 191 4.92 9.27 -19.53
CA PHE A 191 4.88 10.53 -20.29
C PHE A 191 6.11 11.39 -20.08
N ASP A 192 6.78 11.31 -18.92
CA ASP A 192 8.07 11.97 -18.71
C ASP A 192 9.13 11.39 -19.67
N VAL A 193 9.23 10.06 -19.81
CA VAL A 193 10.11 9.42 -20.79
C VAL A 193 9.73 9.79 -22.21
N LEU A 194 8.44 9.70 -22.54
CA LEU A 194 7.94 10.02 -23.88
C LEU A 194 8.28 11.46 -24.28
N LEU A 195 8.11 12.41 -23.36
CA LEU A 195 8.45 13.82 -23.58
C LEU A 195 9.95 13.98 -23.86
N GLN A 196 10.81 13.33 -23.08
CA GLN A 196 12.26 13.43 -23.30
C GLN A 196 12.69 12.73 -24.59
N GLN A 197 12.05 11.65 -24.99
CA GLN A 197 12.27 11.02 -26.31
C GLN A 197 11.88 11.96 -27.46
N VAL A 198 10.75 12.65 -27.35
CA VAL A 198 10.34 13.66 -28.32
C VAL A 198 11.34 14.82 -28.35
N ASN A 199 11.79 15.30 -27.19
CA ASN A 199 12.81 16.35 -27.10
C ASN A 199 14.13 15.92 -27.76
N ALA A 200 14.58 14.69 -27.51
CA ALA A 200 15.80 14.16 -28.11
C ALA A 200 15.70 14.01 -29.65
N ALA A 201 14.54 13.53 -30.11
CA ALA A 201 14.28 13.43 -31.55
C ALA A 201 14.25 14.82 -32.23
N VAL A 202 13.58 15.79 -31.62
CA VAL A 202 13.52 17.18 -32.09
C VAL A 202 14.92 17.82 -32.09
N ALA A 203 15.68 17.67 -31.01
CA ALA A 203 17.04 18.21 -30.91
C ALA A 203 17.99 17.56 -31.95
N GLY A 204 17.82 16.27 -32.21
CA GLY A 204 18.55 15.56 -33.27
C GLY A 204 18.25 16.15 -34.65
N GLN A 205 16.96 16.28 -35.02
CA GLN A 205 16.52 16.86 -36.28
C GLN A 205 16.99 18.32 -36.44
N ASN A 206 16.94 19.11 -35.37
CA ASN A 206 17.39 20.50 -35.38
C ASN A 206 18.91 20.58 -35.59
N ALA A 207 19.71 19.70 -34.98
CA ALA A 207 21.15 19.65 -35.20
C ALA A 207 21.52 19.27 -36.66
N GLU A 208 20.83 18.30 -37.26
CA GLU A 208 20.98 17.92 -38.65
C GLU A 208 20.58 19.06 -39.62
N ALA A 209 19.42 19.70 -39.37
CA ALA A 209 18.93 20.83 -40.15
C ALA A 209 19.90 22.00 -40.09
N THR A 210 20.44 22.33 -38.90
CA THR A 210 21.38 23.43 -38.72
C THR A 210 22.76 23.13 -39.41
N ALA A 211 23.20 21.87 -39.37
CA ALA A 211 24.41 21.45 -40.08
C ALA A 211 24.25 21.64 -41.61
N GLU A 212 23.09 21.31 -42.17
CA GLU A 212 22.79 21.52 -43.58
C GLU A 212 22.73 23.02 -43.91
N LEU A 213 22.12 23.83 -43.03
CA LEU A 213 22.05 25.31 -43.21
C LEU A 213 23.47 25.91 -43.18
N LEU A 214 24.37 25.43 -42.34
CA LEU A 214 25.76 25.88 -42.31
C LEU A 214 26.48 25.49 -43.59
N ARG A 215 26.28 24.27 -44.15
CA ARG A 215 26.83 23.84 -45.42
C ARG A 215 26.44 24.78 -46.54
N ILE A 216 25.16 25.07 -46.68
CA ILE A 216 24.59 26.05 -47.67
C ILE A 216 25.14 27.45 -47.39
N GLY A 217 25.27 27.87 -46.16
CA GLY A 217 25.83 29.17 -45.74
C GLY A 217 27.28 29.34 -46.18
N ARG A 218 28.12 28.33 -46.04
CA ARG A 218 29.50 28.34 -46.51
C ARG A 218 29.61 28.47 -47.99
N GLU A 219 28.77 27.79 -48.77
CA GLU A 219 28.71 27.93 -50.23
C GLU A 219 28.28 29.32 -50.65
N ARG A 220 27.28 29.92 -50.01
CA ARG A 220 26.81 31.30 -50.29
C ARG A 220 27.86 32.34 -49.91
N PHE A 221 28.58 32.14 -48.78
CA PHE A 221 29.69 33.00 -48.40
C PHE A 221 30.82 33.00 -49.41
N ALA A 222 31.21 31.79 -49.89
CA ALA A 222 32.22 31.66 -50.95
C ALA A 222 31.85 32.37 -52.26
N LEU A 223 30.55 32.50 -52.54
CA LEU A 223 29.98 33.26 -53.68
C LEU A 223 29.77 34.76 -53.39
N GLY A 224 30.18 35.25 -52.19
CA GLY A 224 29.99 36.64 -51.77
C GLY A 224 28.53 37.03 -51.49
N ARG A 225 27.65 36.06 -51.33
CA ARG A 225 26.20 36.25 -51.10
C ARG A 225 25.73 36.15 -49.66
N LEU A 226 26.67 35.97 -48.71
CA LEU A 226 26.41 35.93 -47.28
C LEU A 226 27.49 36.74 -46.56
N SER A 227 27.13 37.43 -45.46
CA SER A 227 28.10 38.18 -44.66
C SER A 227 28.90 37.23 -43.73
N GLN A 228 30.10 37.68 -43.31
CA GLN A 228 30.92 36.94 -42.35
C GLN A 228 30.21 36.78 -40.99
N SER A 229 29.46 37.80 -40.57
CA SER A 229 28.66 37.75 -39.34
C SER A 229 27.60 36.66 -39.39
N ASP A 230 26.88 36.55 -40.53
CA ASP A 230 25.84 35.52 -40.72
C ASP A 230 26.46 34.11 -40.71
N LEU A 231 27.65 33.93 -41.31
CA LEU A 231 28.35 32.65 -41.30
C LEU A 231 28.74 32.23 -39.88
N LEU A 232 29.32 33.15 -39.10
CA LEU A 232 29.67 32.90 -37.68
C LEU A 232 28.42 32.61 -36.86
N GLN A 233 27.29 33.27 -37.13
CA GLN A 233 25.99 32.98 -36.47
C GLN A 233 25.50 31.55 -36.78
N LEU A 234 25.67 31.08 -38.03
CA LEU A 234 25.32 29.71 -38.38
C LEU A 234 26.24 28.67 -37.69
N GLU A 235 27.54 29.01 -37.51
CA GLU A 235 28.45 28.15 -36.77
C GLU A 235 28.10 28.07 -35.28
N LEU A 236 27.76 29.19 -34.63
CA LEU A 236 27.27 29.22 -33.24
C LEU A 236 25.95 28.42 -33.10
N ASN A 237 25.01 28.61 -34.00
CA ASN A 237 23.75 27.88 -34.01
C ASN A 237 23.95 26.37 -34.09
N LEU A 238 24.97 25.90 -34.86
CA LEU A 238 25.30 24.48 -34.91
C LEU A 238 25.87 23.95 -33.59
N LEU A 239 26.75 24.70 -32.92
CA LEU A 239 27.30 24.32 -31.62
C LEU A 239 26.19 24.24 -30.58
N ASP A 240 25.29 25.22 -30.52
CA ASP A 240 24.12 25.23 -29.61
C ASP A 240 23.22 24.04 -29.89
N ALA A 241 22.92 23.73 -31.14
CA ALA A 241 22.09 22.59 -31.53
C ALA A 241 22.75 21.23 -31.15
N GLN A 242 24.07 21.11 -31.29
CA GLN A 242 24.80 19.91 -30.85
C GLN A 242 24.77 19.74 -29.35
N GLN A 243 24.96 20.81 -28.59
CA GLN A 243 24.85 20.81 -27.12
C GLN A 243 23.44 20.39 -26.68
N ALA A 244 22.41 21.00 -27.27
CA ALA A 244 21.00 20.69 -26.99
C ALA A 244 20.68 19.22 -27.27
N ARG A 245 21.20 18.66 -28.39
CA ARG A 245 21.05 17.23 -28.74
C ARG A 245 21.68 16.32 -27.67
N ASN A 246 22.90 16.63 -27.23
CA ASN A 246 23.62 15.82 -26.24
C ASN A 246 22.88 15.85 -24.89
N GLN A 247 22.39 17.04 -24.44
CA GLN A 247 21.63 17.19 -23.22
C GLN A 247 20.30 16.44 -23.31
N ALA A 248 19.52 16.61 -24.39
CA ALA A 248 18.24 15.94 -24.56
C ALA A 248 18.36 14.40 -24.57
N ARG A 249 19.48 13.87 -25.12
CA ARG A 249 19.75 12.43 -25.07
C ARG A 249 19.99 11.96 -23.63
N LEU A 250 20.80 12.69 -22.86
CA LEU A 250 21.04 12.37 -21.45
C LEU A 250 19.75 12.43 -20.63
N ASP A 251 18.92 13.45 -20.84
CA ASP A 251 17.64 13.59 -20.14
C ASP A 251 16.68 12.43 -20.47
N ALA A 252 16.67 11.94 -21.71
CA ALA A 252 15.90 10.78 -22.11
C ALA A 252 16.39 9.49 -21.43
N GLU A 253 17.71 9.30 -21.32
CA GLU A 253 18.30 8.16 -20.62
C GLU A 253 17.96 8.19 -19.13
N ILE A 254 18.06 9.34 -18.45
CA ILE A 254 17.69 9.52 -17.05
C ILE A 254 16.21 9.20 -16.81
N ALA A 255 15.33 9.73 -17.65
CA ALA A 255 13.89 9.47 -17.53
C ALA A 255 13.57 7.97 -17.74
N ALA A 256 14.23 7.30 -18.70
CA ALA A 256 14.05 5.87 -18.92
C ALA A 256 14.49 5.03 -17.72
N VAL A 257 15.64 5.35 -17.11
CA VAL A 257 16.11 4.69 -15.88
C VAL A 257 15.11 4.88 -14.73
N ALA A 258 14.53 6.07 -14.58
CA ALA A 258 13.53 6.35 -13.53
C ALA A 258 12.27 5.50 -13.72
N LEU A 259 11.77 5.33 -14.95
CA LEU A 259 10.63 4.47 -15.25
C LEU A 259 10.95 3.00 -14.99
N GLN A 260 12.11 2.50 -15.46
CA GLN A 260 12.54 1.12 -15.24
C GLN A 260 12.71 0.80 -13.76
N ALA A 261 13.35 1.69 -12.99
CA ALA A 261 13.51 1.54 -11.55
C ALA A 261 12.15 1.47 -10.83
N TYR A 262 11.19 2.32 -11.22
CA TYR A 262 9.86 2.28 -10.63
C TYR A 262 9.08 1.01 -10.99
N THR A 263 9.19 0.53 -12.23
CA THR A 263 8.50 -0.68 -12.70
C THR A 263 9.13 -1.98 -12.21
N GLY A 264 10.30 -1.90 -11.54
CA GLY A 264 11.02 -3.08 -11.03
C GLY A 264 11.72 -3.88 -12.13
N GLN A 265 11.95 -3.26 -13.29
CA GLN A 265 12.68 -3.90 -14.36
C GLN A 265 14.19 -3.62 -14.25
N PRO A 266 15.04 -4.61 -14.59
CA PRO A 266 16.46 -4.32 -14.73
C PRO A 266 16.67 -3.28 -15.84
N ALA A 267 17.69 -2.43 -15.68
CA ALA A 267 18.06 -1.48 -16.71
C ALA A 267 18.37 -2.26 -18.01
N ALA A 268 17.50 -2.09 -19.01
CA ALA A 268 17.72 -2.74 -20.31
C ALA A 268 18.92 -2.09 -21.00
N GLU A 269 19.77 -2.92 -21.63
CA GLU A 269 20.80 -2.42 -22.52
C GLU A 269 20.13 -1.88 -23.80
N GLY A 270 20.02 -0.56 -23.90
CA GLY A 270 19.49 0.12 -25.08
C GLY A 270 18.36 1.12 -24.80
N PRO A 271 17.99 1.93 -25.79
CA PRO A 271 16.94 2.94 -25.63
C PRO A 271 15.57 2.28 -25.46
N LEU A 272 14.86 2.66 -24.41
CA LEU A 272 13.48 2.25 -24.16
C LEU A 272 12.57 2.90 -25.20
N ALA A 273 11.98 2.13 -26.12
CA ALA A 273 11.05 2.67 -27.10
C ALA A 273 9.62 2.64 -26.54
N LEU A 274 8.97 3.81 -26.44
CA LEU A 274 7.57 3.95 -26.00
C LEU A 274 6.67 4.39 -27.15
N ALA A 275 5.45 3.83 -27.20
CA ALA A 275 4.41 4.25 -28.12
C ALA A 275 3.72 5.54 -27.64
N VAL A 276 3.43 6.47 -28.53
CA VAL A 276 2.54 7.59 -28.18
C VAL A 276 1.12 7.04 -28.02
N PRO A 277 0.51 7.11 -26.80
CA PRO A 277 -0.79 6.56 -26.60
C PRO A 277 -1.87 7.41 -27.29
N ALA A 278 -2.96 6.78 -27.69
CA ALA A 278 -4.16 7.51 -28.10
C ALA A 278 -4.65 8.40 -26.94
N PRO A 279 -5.46 9.44 -27.22
CA PRO A 279 -6.12 10.20 -26.15
C PRO A 279 -6.82 9.29 -25.15
N ALA A 280 -6.76 9.66 -23.86
CA ALA A 280 -7.47 8.92 -22.82
C ALA A 280 -8.96 8.85 -23.13
N PRO A 281 -9.67 7.78 -22.73
CA PRO A 281 -11.12 7.73 -22.79
C PRO A 281 -11.73 8.94 -22.07
N GLN A 282 -12.70 9.57 -22.69
CA GLN A 282 -13.32 10.80 -22.19
C GLN A 282 -14.84 10.62 -22.09
N PRO A 283 -15.31 9.77 -21.14
CA PRO A 283 -16.73 9.63 -20.90
C PRO A 283 -17.31 10.95 -20.37
N ALA A 284 -18.56 11.21 -20.71
CA ALA A 284 -19.28 12.34 -20.12
C ALA A 284 -19.56 12.04 -18.65
N VAL A 285 -18.74 12.61 -17.76
CA VAL A 285 -18.86 12.42 -16.31
C VAL A 285 -19.60 13.62 -15.71
N LEU A 286 -20.78 13.37 -15.14
CA LEU A 286 -21.46 14.37 -14.34
C LEU A 286 -20.80 14.46 -12.96
N PRO A 287 -20.41 15.66 -12.48
CA PRO A 287 -19.78 15.80 -11.15
C PRO A 287 -20.62 15.23 -10.01
N THR A 288 -21.94 15.31 -10.11
CA THR A 288 -22.88 14.74 -9.15
C THR A 288 -22.86 13.22 -9.13
N GLN A 289 -22.75 12.58 -10.30
CA GLN A 289 -22.60 11.13 -10.43
C GLN A 289 -21.25 10.69 -9.84
N ALA A 290 -20.15 11.34 -10.21
CA ALA A 290 -18.83 11.05 -9.69
C ALA A 290 -18.77 11.11 -8.15
N LEU A 291 -19.46 12.12 -7.57
CA LEU A 291 -19.57 12.25 -6.13
C LEU A 291 -20.39 11.11 -5.49
N ALA A 292 -21.49 10.69 -6.12
CA ALA A 292 -22.30 9.57 -5.63
C ALA A 292 -21.49 8.26 -5.61
N GLU A 293 -20.80 7.94 -6.71
CA GLU A 293 -19.94 6.75 -6.82
C GLU A 293 -18.78 6.80 -5.81
N ALA A 294 -18.13 7.97 -5.67
CA ALA A 294 -17.04 8.16 -4.71
C ALA A 294 -17.52 7.92 -3.26
N ARG A 295 -18.67 8.45 -2.87
CA ARG A 295 -19.25 8.22 -1.54
C ARG A 295 -19.59 6.74 -1.30
N GLN A 296 -20.01 6.03 -2.33
CA GLN A 296 -20.42 4.63 -2.23
C GLN A 296 -19.21 3.68 -2.17
N TYR A 297 -18.21 3.88 -3.01
CA TYR A 297 -17.17 2.88 -3.24
C TYR A 297 -15.82 3.19 -2.60
N ARG A 298 -15.49 4.45 -2.34
CA ARG A 298 -14.15 4.79 -1.85
C ARG A 298 -13.90 4.33 -0.41
N SER A 299 -12.65 3.93 -0.11
CA SER A 299 -12.20 3.49 1.21
C SER A 299 -12.31 4.61 2.25
N THR A 300 -12.04 5.87 1.85
CA THR A 300 -12.11 7.06 2.72
C THR A 300 -13.42 7.17 3.47
N THR A 301 -14.56 6.87 2.84
CA THR A 301 -15.88 6.92 3.49
C THR A 301 -15.97 5.93 4.66
N LEU A 302 -15.43 4.72 4.47
CA LEU A 302 -15.38 3.71 5.54
C LEU A 302 -14.37 4.10 6.63
N ALA A 303 -13.22 4.64 6.25
CA ALA A 303 -12.20 5.12 7.18
C ALA A 303 -12.75 6.21 8.10
N LEU A 304 -13.45 7.19 7.56
CA LEU A 304 -14.07 8.27 8.34
C LEU A 304 -15.13 7.75 9.31
N ARG A 305 -15.99 6.83 8.83
CA ARG A 305 -16.98 6.15 9.70
C ARG A 305 -16.30 5.34 10.81
N ARG A 306 -15.24 4.60 10.49
CA ARG A 306 -14.48 3.83 11.48
C ARG A 306 -13.82 4.73 12.51
N ARG A 307 -13.26 5.88 12.13
CA ARG A 307 -12.65 6.87 13.04
C ARG A 307 -13.68 7.39 14.05
N LEU A 308 -14.90 7.70 13.61
CA LEU A 308 -15.98 8.13 14.52
C LEU A 308 -16.33 7.03 15.53
N LEU A 309 -16.52 5.78 15.06
CA LEU A 309 -16.78 4.64 15.94
C LEU A 309 -15.63 4.37 16.92
N GLN A 310 -14.39 4.56 16.50
CA GLN A 310 -13.22 4.43 17.38
C GLN A 310 -13.22 5.52 18.46
N ALA A 311 -13.51 6.75 18.13
CA ALA A 311 -13.62 7.83 19.11
C ALA A 311 -14.77 7.61 20.11
N GLU A 312 -15.89 7.06 19.66
CA GLU A 312 -16.99 6.65 20.54
C GLU A 312 -16.61 5.48 21.45
N ARG A 313 -15.88 4.49 20.90
CA ARG A 313 -15.29 3.38 21.67
C ARG A 313 -14.37 3.91 22.77
N ASP A 314 -13.54 4.89 22.46
CA ASP A 314 -12.56 5.42 23.41
C ASP A 314 -13.23 6.17 24.56
N VAL A 315 -14.35 6.86 24.31
CA VAL A 315 -15.21 7.42 25.38
C VAL A 315 -15.81 6.31 26.22
N ALA A 316 -16.34 5.26 25.59
CA ALA A 316 -16.90 4.10 26.33
C ALA A 316 -15.81 3.38 27.14
N HIS A 317 -14.60 3.26 26.61
CA HIS A 317 -13.45 2.72 27.31
C HIS A 317 -13.08 3.56 28.53
N ALA A 318 -12.97 4.89 28.38
CA ALA A 318 -12.69 5.81 29.47
C ALA A 318 -13.71 5.68 30.60
N ARG A 319 -15.01 5.57 30.26
CA ARG A 319 -16.08 5.39 31.25
C ARG A 319 -16.03 4.03 31.94
N GLY A 320 -15.78 2.96 31.19
CA GLY A 320 -15.78 1.58 31.68
C GLY A 320 -14.54 1.19 32.49
N THR A 321 -13.41 1.90 32.29
CA THR A 321 -12.14 1.62 33.01
C THR A 321 -11.95 2.48 34.25
N THR A 322 -12.64 3.60 34.37
CA THR A 322 -12.47 4.55 35.50
C THR A 322 -13.63 4.51 36.49
N GLY A 323 -14.71 3.78 36.20
CA GLY A 323 -15.88 3.67 37.04
C GLY A 323 -15.91 2.44 37.95
N PHE A 324 -17.11 2.10 38.38
CA PHE A 324 -17.37 0.82 39.02
C PHE A 324 -17.03 -0.33 38.08
N GLN A 325 -16.25 -1.27 38.57
CA GLN A 325 -15.86 -2.49 37.86
C GLN A 325 -16.22 -3.69 38.74
N ALA A 326 -16.86 -4.67 38.15
CA ALA A 326 -17.09 -5.93 38.83
C ALA A 326 -16.90 -7.10 37.86
N SER A 327 -16.52 -8.26 38.40
CA SER A 327 -16.46 -9.51 37.64
C SER A 327 -17.08 -10.64 38.45
N LEU A 328 -17.99 -11.35 37.83
CA LEU A 328 -18.56 -12.58 38.36
C LEU A 328 -17.80 -13.74 37.74
N THR A 329 -17.17 -14.56 38.59
CA THR A 329 -16.56 -15.84 38.19
C THR A 329 -17.36 -16.95 38.84
N ALA A 330 -17.88 -17.86 38.08
CA ALA A 330 -18.56 -19.07 38.59
C ALA A 330 -17.93 -20.28 37.89
N ASN A 331 -17.56 -21.27 38.66
CA ASN A 331 -17.06 -22.54 38.18
C ASN A 331 -17.61 -23.70 38.98
N LEU A 332 -17.74 -24.81 38.30
CA LEU A 332 -18.11 -26.10 38.89
C LEU A 332 -17.26 -27.18 38.28
N GLY A 333 -16.92 -28.19 39.04
CA GLY A 333 -16.06 -29.25 38.57
C GLY A 333 -15.84 -30.35 39.61
N TYR A 334 -14.82 -31.15 39.34
CA TYR A 334 -14.44 -32.24 40.20
C TYR A 334 -12.94 -32.15 40.49
N VAL A 335 -12.58 -32.48 41.73
CA VAL A 335 -11.18 -32.48 42.18
C VAL A 335 -10.91 -33.70 43.00
N ASN A 336 -9.68 -34.26 42.91
CA ASN A 336 -9.19 -35.22 43.85
C ASN A 336 -7.67 -35.10 43.99
N GLN A 337 -7.15 -35.51 45.16
CA GLN A 337 -5.71 -35.56 45.44
C GLN A 337 -5.31 -36.96 45.87
N ALA A 338 -4.17 -37.46 45.35
CA ALA A 338 -3.61 -38.76 45.70
C ALA A 338 -2.07 -38.79 45.60
N ALA A 339 -1.45 -39.77 46.16
CA ALA A 339 -0.01 -39.99 46.03
C ALA A 339 0.36 -40.59 44.67
N VAL A 340 -0.56 -41.35 44.06
CA VAL A 340 -0.41 -41.94 42.73
C VAL A 340 -1.36 -41.21 41.75
N PHE A 341 -0.88 -40.88 40.59
CA PHE A 341 -1.66 -40.10 39.61
C PHE A 341 -2.98 -40.80 39.19
N ALA A 342 -2.93 -42.11 38.96
CA ALA A 342 -4.14 -42.84 38.57
C ALA A 342 -5.26 -42.80 39.59
N ASP A 343 -4.90 -42.77 40.92
CA ASP A 343 -5.88 -42.75 42.01
C ASP A 343 -6.59 -41.39 42.11
N THR A 344 -6.06 -40.34 41.48
CA THR A 344 -6.72 -39.03 41.43
C THR A 344 -8.03 -39.02 40.62
N TYR A 345 -8.29 -40.05 39.84
CA TYR A 345 -9.56 -40.19 39.11
C TYR A 345 -10.60 -41.01 39.91
N LEU A 346 -10.22 -41.54 41.06
CA LEU A 346 -11.13 -42.26 41.93
C LEU A 346 -11.69 -41.31 43.01
N ASN A 347 -12.92 -41.50 43.42
CA ASN A 347 -13.55 -40.73 44.51
C ASN A 347 -13.50 -39.21 44.32
N LEU A 348 -13.80 -38.74 43.10
CA LEU A 348 -13.81 -37.35 42.76
C LEU A 348 -14.77 -36.56 43.68
N GLN A 349 -14.29 -35.46 44.23
CA GLN A 349 -15.03 -34.54 45.09
C GLN A 349 -15.62 -33.40 44.24
N ASN A 350 -16.86 -33.04 44.53
CA ASN A 350 -17.52 -31.91 43.85
C ASN A 350 -16.91 -30.60 44.33
N GLN A 351 -16.53 -29.76 43.39
CA GLN A 351 -16.01 -28.42 43.65
C GLN A 351 -16.91 -27.38 42.98
N GLN A 352 -17.36 -26.40 43.74
CA GLN A 352 -18.15 -25.29 43.24
C GLN A 352 -17.63 -23.99 43.81
N GLN A 353 -17.49 -22.98 42.98
CA GLN A 353 -17.03 -21.67 43.39
C GLN A 353 -17.84 -20.59 42.67
N VAL A 354 -18.37 -19.63 43.43
CA VAL A 354 -18.92 -18.39 42.90
C VAL A 354 -18.18 -17.25 43.57
N ARG A 355 -17.59 -16.37 42.77
CA ARG A 355 -16.84 -15.22 43.27
C ARG A 355 -17.33 -13.96 42.55
N LEU A 356 -17.76 -12.98 43.28
CA LEU A 356 -18.03 -11.63 42.81
C LEU A 356 -16.90 -10.71 43.31
N ALA A 357 -16.06 -10.30 42.43
CA ALA A 357 -15.02 -9.29 42.70
C ALA A 357 -15.52 -7.94 42.22
N PHE A 358 -15.33 -6.87 42.98
CA PHE A 358 -15.65 -5.52 42.56
C PHE A 358 -14.59 -4.51 43.02
N ALA A 359 -14.46 -3.43 42.26
CA ALA A 359 -13.62 -2.29 42.57
C ALA A 359 -14.42 -1.00 42.31
N LEU A 360 -14.45 -0.14 43.30
CA LEU A 360 -15.13 1.15 43.21
C LEU A 360 -14.20 2.23 43.78
N PRO A 361 -13.68 3.16 42.94
CA PRO A 361 -12.94 4.29 43.47
C PRO A 361 -13.87 5.22 44.25
N LEU A 362 -13.59 5.38 45.55
CA LEU A 362 -14.40 6.24 46.42
C LEU A 362 -13.98 7.70 46.34
N VAL A 363 -12.65 7.96 46.23
CA VAL A 363 -12.09 9.29 46.11
C VAL A 363 -10.96 9.23 45.06
N ASP A 364 -11.11 9.98 43.98
CA ASP A 364 -10.14 10.02 42.87
C ASP A 364 -9.73 11.46 42.48
N TRP A 365 -10.13 12.43 43.28
CA TRP A 365 -9.81 13.85 43.09
C TRP A 365 -10.16 14.40 41.69
N GLY A 366 -11.21 13.86 41.07
CA GLY A 366 -11.67 14.25 39.73
C GLY A 366 -10.97 13.57 38.59
N ARG A 367 -10.07 12.58 38.84
CA ARG A 367 -9.34 11.82 37.80
C ARG A 367 -10.27 11.18 36.78
N ARG A 368 -11.36 10.51 37.22
CA ARG A 368 -12.37 9.93 36.35
C ARG A 368 -13.00 10.99 35.46
N GLN A 369 -13.44 12.09 36.03
CA GLN A 369 -14.08 13.16 35.28
C GLN A 369 -13.10 13.74 34.22
N ALA A 370 -11.85 13.96 34.58
CA ALA A 370 -10.83 14.46 33.67
C ALA A 370 -10.59 13.50 32.50
N ILE A 371 -10.42 12.18 32.77
CA ILE A 371 -10.20 11.16 31.73
C ILE A 371 -11.39 11.07 30.78
N VAL A 372 -12.62 10.99 31.31
CA VAL A 372 -13.83 10.91 30.51
C VAL A 372 -14.02 12.20 29.70
N LYS A 373 -13.82 13.36 30.30
CA LYS A 373 -13.96 14.65 29.61
C LYS A 373 -12.94 14.81 28.50
N THR A 374 -11.70 14.40 28.73
CA THR A 374 -10.64 14.38 27.68
C THR A 374 -11.06 13.49 26.51
N ALA A 375 -11.55 12.28 26.77
CA ALA A 375 -12.02 11.38 25.72
C ALA A 375 -13.21 11.96 24.93
N GLU A 376 -14.15 12.64 25.63
CA GLU A 376 -15.26 13.33 24.98
C GLU A 376 -14.80 14.48 24.07
N LEU A 377 -13.85 15.29 24.54
CA LEU A 377 -13.28 16.37 23.74
C LEU A 377 -12.53 15.84 22.50
N ILE A 378 -11.76 14.76 22.64
CA ILE A 378 -11.10 14.10 21.51
C ILE A 378 -12.12 13.56 20.51
N ARG A 379 -13.23 12.96 20.99
CA ARG A 379 -14.33 12.55 20.10
C ARG A 379 -14.93 13.73 19.35
N ASP A 380 -15.18 14.85 20.03
CA ASP A 380 -15.77 16.03 19.42
C ASP A 380 -14.81 16.68 18.42
N GLN A 381 -13.50 16.72 18.73
CA GLN A 381 -12.46 17.08 17.76
C GLN A 381 -12.47 16.14 16.54
N THR A 382 -12.51 14.83 16.75
CA THR A 382 -12.59 13.85 15.66
C THR A 382 -13.83 14.08 14.77
N ARG A 383 -14.97 14.49 15.34
CA ARG A 383 -16.17 14.84 14.54
C ARG A 383 -15.93 16.05 13.63
N HIS A 384 -15.24 17.08 14.14
CA HIS A 384 -14.90 18.27 13.35
C HIS A 384 -13.91 17.89 12.23
N ASP A 385 -12.87 17.12 12.55
CA ASP A 385 -11.87 16.65 11.58
C ASP A 385 -12.54 15.83 10.46
N VAL A 386 -13.41 14.89 10.82
CA VAL A 386 -14.16 14.07 9.86
C VAL A 386 -15.07 14.92 8.97
N ALA A 387 -15.75 15.92 9.54
CA ALA A 387 -16.59 16.83 8.75
C ALA A 387 -15.75 17.63 7.75
N GLN A 388 -14.60 18.16 8.15
CA GLN A 388 -13.69 18.90 7.28
C GLN A 388 -13.09 18.00 6.20
N GLU A 389 -12.62 16.79 6.55
CA GLU A 389 -12.08 15.84 5.59
C GLU A 389 -13.14 15.40 4.57
N THR A 390 -14.39 15.21 5.01
CA THR A 390 -15.52 14.88 4.11
C THR A 390 -15.73 16.00 3.10
N GLN A 391 -15.77 17.26 3.55
CA GLN A 391 -15.94 18.41 2.66
C GLN A 391 -14.79 18.54 1.67
N SER A 392 -13.54 18.40 2.13
CA SER A 392 -12.34 18.47 1.28
C SER A 392 -12.32 17.33 0.24
N PHE A 393 -12.72 16.13 0.65
CA PHE A 393 -12.86 15.00 -0.24
C PHE A 393 -13.91 15.25 -1.34
N GLU A 394 -15.09 15.71 -0.96
CA GLU A 394 -16.17 16.03 -1.91
C GLU A 394 -15.77 17.13 -2.90
N GLN A 395 -15.11 18.18 -2.41
CA GLN A 395 -14.58 19.24 -3.26
C GLN A 395 -13.55 18.70 -4.25
N THR A 396 -12.66 17.80 -3.82
CA THR A 396 -11.65 17.18 -4.69
C THR A 396 -12.31 16.37 -5.80
N VAL A 397 -13.32 15.57 -5.50
CA VAL A 397 -14.07 14.77 -6.49
C VAL A 397 -14.78 15.66 -7.49
N LEU A 398 -15.53 16.67 -7.01
CA LEU A 398 -16.27 17.61 -7.87
C LEU A 398 -15.32 18.38 -8.80
N THR A 399 -14.20 18.86 -8.27
CA THR A 399 -13.19 19.59 -9.06
C THR A 399 -12.59 18.67 -10.14
N GLN A 400 -12.19 17.45 -9.78
CA GLN A 400 -11.58 16.50 -10.70
C GLN A 400 -12.56 16.08 -11.82
N ALA A 401 -13.82 15.83 -11.48
CA ALA A 401 -14.85 15.51 -12.46
C ALA A 401 -15.18 16.71 -13.36
N GLY A 402 -15.24 17.91 -12.77
CA GLY A 402 -15.54 19.15 -13.52
C GLY A 402 -14.45 19.56 -14.51
N GLN A 403 -13.20 19.14 -14.31
CA GLN A 403 -12.08 19.43 -15.21
C GLN A 403 -12.05 18.54 -16.47
N GLN A 404 -12.76 17.40 -16.50
CA GLN A 404 -12.70 16.44 -17.60
C GLN A 404 -13.05 17.04 -18.98
N PRO A 405 -14.13 17.83 -19.14
CA PRO A 405 -14.47 18.42 -20.44
C PRO A 405 -13.40 19.38 -20.97
N ALA A 406 -12.82 20.20 -20.10
CA ALA A 406 -11.76 21.15 -20.47
C ALA A 406 -10.48 20.42 -20.92
N LEU A 407 -10.10 19.33 -20.27
CA LEU A 407 -8.97 18.49 -20.67
C LEU A 407 -9.22 17.84 -22.03
N ALA A 408 -10.44 17.41 -22.29
CA ALA A 408 -10.85 16.88 -23.59
C ALA A 408 -10.63 17.88 -24.71
N GLU A 409 -11.14 19.08 -24.54
CA GLU A 409 -10.99 20.18 -25.49
C GLU A 409 -9.52 20.55 -25.68
N GLN A 410 -8.75 20.64 -24.59
CA GLN A 410 -7.33 20.96 -24.65
C GLN A 410 -6.54 19.95 -25.48
N ILE A 411 -6.81 18.64 -25.37
CA ILE A 411 -6.18 17.60 -26.18
C ILE A 411 -6.49 17.82 -27.68
N GLN A 412 -7.74 18.09 -28.02
CA GLN A 412 -8.13 18.32 -29.40
C GLN A 412 -7.48 19.58 -30.00
N LEU A 413 -7.45 20.68 -29.23
CA LEU A 413 -6.82 21.93 -29.65
C LEU A 413 -5.30 21.75 -29.81
N ALA A 414 -4.65 21.10 -28.88
CA ALA A 414 -3.21 20.82 -28.93
C ALA A 414 -2.85 19.93 -30.14
N GLY A 415 -3.65 18.91 -30.45
CA GLY A 415 -3.43 18.05 -31.62
C GLY A 415 -3.61 18.80 -32.95
N ARG A 416 -4.59 19.71 -33.02
CA ARG A 416 -4.74 20.59 -34.19
C ARG A 416 -3.58 21.56 -34.33
N ALA A 417 -3.13 22.15 -33.21
CA ALA A 417 -1.97 23.04 -33.19
C ALA A 417 -0.68 22.34 -33.67
N ASP A 418 -0.42 21.10 -33.19
CA ASP A 418 0.72 20.29 -33.63
C ASP A 418 0.70 20.07 -35.16
N SER A 419 -0.43 19.63 -35.70
CA SER A 419 -0.56 19.40 -37.15
C SER A 419 -0.44 20.68 -37.99
N LEU A 420 -0.95 21.81 -37.54
CA LEU A 420 -0.83 23.09 -38.24
C LEU A 420 0.61 23.65 -38.17
N ALA A 421 1.25 23.55 -37.00
CA ALA A 421 2.64 23.99 -36.82
C ALA A 421 3.63 23.15 -37.66
N GLN A 422 3.39 21.85 -37.77
CA GLN A 422 4.18 20.97 -38.65
C GLN A 422 4.04 21.42 -40.13
N ARG A 423 2.81 21.62 -40.64
CA ARG A 423 2.59 22.06 -42.02
C ARG A 423 3.23 23.43 -42.28
N ARG A 424 3.11 24.38 -41.34
CA ARG A 424 3.75 25.70 -41.43
C ARG A 424 5.26 25.58 -41.56
N TYR A 425 5.88 24.71 -40.75
CA TYR A 425 7.33 24.47 -40.83
C TYR A 425 7.73 23.87 -42.17
N ASP A 426 7.02 22.89 -42.69
CA ASP A 426 7.32 22.25 -43.98
C ASP A 426 7.28 23.26 -45.12
N ILE A 427 6.28 24.15 -45.15
CA ILE A 427 6.16 25.24 -46.10
C ILE A 427 7.31 26.25 -45.94
N ALA A 428 7.61 26.67 -44.70
CA ALA A 428 8.70 27.61 -44.42
C ALA A 428 10.06 27.03 -44.86
N ARG A 429 10.32 25.76 -44.60
CA ARG A 429 11.55 25.08 -45.04
C ARG A 429 11.68 25.07 -46.57
N ALA A 430 10.65 24.69 -47.27
CA ALA A 430 10.62 24.70 -48.75
C ALA A 430 10.84 26.11 -49.31
N THR A 431 10.19 27.13 -48.72
CA THR A 431 10.29 28.51 -49.17
C THR A 431 11.67 29.13 -48.90
N TYR A 432 12.28 28.76 -47.73
CA TYR A 432 13.65 29.16 -47.37
C TYR A 432 14.70 28.61 -48.36
N LEU A 433 14.58 27.33 -48.76
CA LEU A 433 15.45 26.72 -49.76
C LEU A 433 15.41 27.44 -51.11
N LEU A 434 14.23 28.03 -51.47
CA LEU A 434 14.09 28.86 -52.66
C LEU A 434 14.58 30.30 -52.46
N GLY A 435 15.08 30.66 -51.26
CA GLY A 435 15.59 32.01 -50.96
C GLY A 435 14.51 33.08 -50.81
N ARG A 436 13.24 32.71 -50.54
CA ARG A 436 12.09 33.63 -50.49
C ARG A 436 11.70 34.11 -49.12
N ILE A 437 12.22 33.49 -48.07
CA ILE A 437 12.01 33.95 -46.66
C ILE A 437 13.38 33.99 -45.95
N SER A 438 13.38 34.71 -44.82
CA SER A 438 14.60 34.86 -43.96
C SER A 438 14.90 33.58 -43.15
N LEU A 439 16.12 33.47 -42.66
CA LEU A 439 16.51 32.44 -41.68
C LEU A 439 15.71 32.59 -40.40
N THR A 440 15.44 33.82 -39.98
CA THR A 440 14.61 34.12 -38.79
C THR A 440 13.21 33.56 -38.89
N ASP A 441 12.55 33.68 -40.08
CA ASP A 441 11.20 33.15 -40.31
C ASP A 441 11.19 31.61 -40.21
N LEU A 442 12.20 30.95 -40.78
CA LEU A 442 12.35 29.50 -40.68
C LEU A 442 12.57 29.05 -39.22
N THR A 443 13.42 29.78 -38.50
CA THR A 443 13.68 29.46 -37.08
C THR A 443 12.44 29.63 -36.24
N LEU A 444 11.65 30.70 -36.42
CA LEU A 444 10.36 30.90 -35.74
C LEU A 444 9.36 29.80 -36.06
N ALA A 445 9.31 29.32 -37.29
CA ALA A 445 8.46 28.21 -37.69
C ALA A 445 8.89 26.89 -37.03
N SER A 446 10.19 26.65 -36.91
CA SER A 446 10.76 25.48 -36.22
C SER A 446 10.44 25.47 -34.71
N VAL A 447 10.69 26.60 -34.02
CA VAL A 447 10.38 26.75 -32.59
C VAL A 447 8.89 26.55 -32.31
N ALA A 448 8.01 27.11 -33.21
CA ALA A 448 6.58 26.95 -33.09
C ALA A 448 6.14 25.48 -33.26
N LYS A 449 6.71 24.74 -34.23
CA LYS A 449 6.46 23.31 -34.43
C LYS A 449 6.89 22.48 -33.20
N ASP A 450 8.09 22.71 -32.70
CA ASP A 450 8.63 21.98 -31.54
C ASP A 450 7.80 22.27 -30.27
N GLY A 451 7.39 23.51 -30.08
CA GLY A 451 6.50 23.93 -28.99
C GLY A 451 5.13 23.26 -29.05
N ALA A 452 4.51 23.22 -30.25
CA ALA A 452 3.20 22.59 -30.47
C ALA A 452 3.27 21.07 -30.23
N ARG A 453 4.34 20.40 -30.67
CA ARG A 453 4.55 18.96 -30.44
C ARG A 453 4.65 18.64 -28.96
N ARG A 454 5.46 19.38 -28.21
CA ARG A 454 5.52 19.25 -26.74
C ARG A 454 4.18 19.53 -26.08
N GLY A 455 3.49 20.58 -26.51
CA GLY A 455 2.15 20.94 -26.01
C GLY A 455 1.13 19.81 -26.16
N TYR A 456 1.16 19.09 -27.29
CA TYR A 456 0.29 17.94 -27.51
C TYR A 456 0.60 16.78 -26.56
N ILE A 457 1.88 16.45 -26.36
CA ILE A 457 2.27 15.40 -25.40
C ILE A 457 1.88 15.76 -23.95
N TYR A 458 2.03 17.04 -23.55
CA TYR A 458 1.56 17.51 -22.25
C TYR A 458 0.04 17.41 -22.09
N ALA A 459 -0.73 17.73 -23.14
CA ALA A 459 -2.18 17.59 -23.10
C ALA A 459 -2.61 16.11 -22.97
N LEU A 460 -1.97 15.21 -23.70
CA LEU A 460 -2.20 13.76 -23.56
C LEU A 460 -1.89 13.27 -22.14
N ARG A 461 -0.72 13.68 -21.58
CA ARG A 461 -0.34 13.38 -20.19
C ARG A 461 -1.41 13.84 -19.21
N ALA A 462 -1.85 15.09 -19.31
CA ALA A 462 -2.85 15.65 -18.41
C ALA A 462 -4.16 14.84 -18.45
N GLY A 463 -4.61 14.47 -19.65
CA GLY A 463 -5.81 13.65 -19.84
C GLY A 463 -5.68 12.25 -19.21
N TRP A 464 -4.58 11.54 -19.43
CA TRP A 464 -4.37 10.21 -18.89
C TRP A 464 -4.19 10.21 -17.35
N VAL A 465 -3.45 11.19 -16.81
CA VAL A 465 -3.30 11.37 -15.37
C VAL A 465 -4.66 11.67 -14.71
N ALA A 466 -5.45 12.54 -15.32
CA ALA A 466 -6.80 12.87 -14.84
C ALA A 466 -7.74 11.67 -14.89
N TYR A 467 -7.64 10.82 -15.93
CA TYR A 467 -8.41 9.59 -16.06
C TYR A 467 -8.14 8.63 -14.92
N TYR A 468 -6.87 8.28 -14.65
CA TYR A 468 -6.54 7.38 -13.54
C TYR A 468 -6.82 7.99 -12.17
N ARG A 469 -6.63 9.30 -12.03
CA ARG A 469 -6.97 10.02 -10.78
C ARG A 469 -8.46 9.96 -10.49
N LEU A 470 -9.32 10.14 -11.49
CA LEU A 470 -10.77 10.03 -11.32
C LEU A 470 -11.17 8.61 -10.94
N ARG A 471 -10.59 7.58 -11.55
CA ARG A 471 -10.80 6.16 -11.20
C ARG A 471 -10.38 5.88 -9.77
N ALA A 472 -9.21 6.37 -9.33
CA ALA A 472 -8.74 6.24 -7.95
C ALA A 472 -9.65 6.96 -6.94
N LEU A 473 -10.24 8.11 -7.33
CA LEU A 473 -11.14 8.89 -6.47
C LEU A 473 -12.53 8.28 -6.33
N THR A 474 -13.04 7.60 -7.35
CA THR A 474 -14.42 7.11 -7.40
C THR A 474 -14.52 5.59 -7.29
N LEU A 475 -13.44 4.87 -7.58
CA LEU A 475 -13.41 3.41 -7.79
C LEU A 475 -14.45 2.93 -8.80
N PHE A 476 -14.71 3.79 -9.80
CA PHE A 476 -15.69 3.54 -10.84
C PHE A 476 -15.08 3.77 -12.23
N ASP A 477 -15.38 2.87 -13.14
CA ASP A 477 -15.02 2.97 -14.55
C ASP A 477 -16.16 3.64 -15.31
N PHE A 478 -16.00 4.93 -15.63
CA PHE A 478 -17.00 5.69 -16.35
C PHE A 478 -17.10 5.34 -17.84
N GLU A 479 -16.10 4.68 -18.41
CA GLU A 479 -16.14 4.20 -19.78
C GLU A 479 -17.07 2.99 -19.90
N ASN A 480 -16.90 2.01 -19.00
CA ASN A 480 -17.68 0.78 -18.99
C ASN A 480 -18.90 0.82 -18.05
N GLN A 481 -19.12 1.94 -17.35
CA GLN A 481 -20.21 2.14 -16.38
C GLN A 481 -20.26 1.04 -15.31
N THR A 482 -19.10 0.63 -14.79
CA THR A 482 -18.97 -0.46 -13.81
C THR A 482 -18.09 -0.06 -12.63
N PRO A 483 -18.41 -0.54 -11.41
CA PRO A 483 -17.50 -0.37 -10.28
C PRO A 483 -16.22 -1.19 -10.50
N LEU A 484 -15.08 -0.65 -10.04
CA LEU A 484 -13.78 -1.35 -10.06
C LEU A 484 -13.67 -2.42 -8.96
N LEU A 485 -14.56 -2.38 -7.98
CA LEU A 485 -14.68 -3.39 -6.93
C LEU A 485 -15.40 -4.61 -7.49
N LYS A 486 -14.74 -5.76 -7.44
CA LYS A 486 -15.32 -7.06 -7.78
C LYS A 486 -15.79 -7.79 -6.53
#